data_d6c46e3ae1dab322482af747bc82c279
#
_entry.id   d6c46e3ae1dab322482af747bc82c279
#
_cell.length_a   1.000
_cell.length_b   1.000
_cell.length_c   1.000
_cell.angle_alpha   90.00
_cell.angle_beta   90.00
_cell.angle_gamma   90.00
#
_symmetry.space_group_name_H-M   'P 1'
#
loop_
_entity.id
_entity.type
_entity.pdbx_description
1 polymer ?
#
loop_
_entity_poly.entity_id
_entity_poly.type
_entity_poly.pdbx_seq_one_letter_code
_entity_poly.pdbx_strand_id
1 'polypeptide(L)'
;SKPAVRVAVTGAAGQIGYALAFRVASGAMLGPDQPINLHLLEITPALPGLQGVVMELNDCAFPTLNKVIATDDARVAFKDCDVA
;
A
#
# COMPACT_ATOMS: atom_id res chain seq x y z
N SER A 1 -0.78 17.78 12.59
CA SER A 1 -0.53 16.71 11.61
C SER A 1 -1.86 16.19 11.05
N LYS A 2 -1.83 15.71 9.84
CA LYS A 2 -3.01 15.17 9.16
C LYS A 2 -3.27 13.74 9.61
N PRO A 3 -4.53 13.31 9.73
CA PRO A 3 -4.82 11.89 9.94
C PRO A 3 -4.39 11.08 8.72
N ALA A 4 -4.02 9.82 8.94
CA ALA A 4 -3.60 8.94 7.87
C ALA A 4 -4.77 8.60 6.94
N VAL A 5 -4.53 8.64 5.64
CA VAL A 5 -5.48 8.21 4.61
C VAL A 5 -5.24 6.71 4.35
N ARG A 6 -6.32 5.94 4.30
CA ARG A 6 -6.25 4.51 4.00
C ARG A 6 -6.43 4.30 2.51
N VAL A 7 -5.42 3.75 1.86
CA VAL A 7 -5.40 3.52 0.42
C VAL A 7 -5.26 2.02 0.15
N ALA A 8 -6.15 1.46 -0.66
CA ALA A 8 -6.06 0.06 -1.08
C ALA A 8 -5.54 -0.01 -2.52
N VAL A 9 -4.56 -0.87 -2.75
CA VAL A 9 -4.01 -1.17 -4.08
C VAL A 9 -4.20 -2.66 -4.36
N THR A 10 -4.89 -2.98 -5.44
CA THR A 10 -5.12 -4.36 -5.87
C THR A 10 -4.04 -4.78 -6.87
N GLY A 11 -3.71 -6.07 -6.91
CA GLY A 11 -2.68 -6.59 -7.80
C GLY A 11 -1.30 -6.04 -7.47
N ALA A 12 -1.02 -5.79 -6.19
CA ALA A 12 0.18 -5.07 -5.76
C ALA A 12 1.48 -5.85 -6.02
N ALA A 13 1.40 -7.17 -6.18
CA ALA A 13 2.57 -7.98 -6.55
C ALA A 13 2.86 -7.92 -8.06
N GLY A 14 1.91 -7.45 -8.87
CA GLY A 14 2.10 -7.26 -10.30
C GLY A 14 2.88 -5.99 -10.60
N GLN A 15 3.35 -5.87 -11.84
CA GLN A 15 4.24 -4.78 -12.23
C GLN A 15 3.58 -3.39 -12.08
N ILE A 16 2.34 -3.25 -12.52
CA ILE A 16 1.62 -1.98 -12.43
C ILE A 16 1.25 -1.66 -10.98
N GLY A 17 0.73 -2.64 -10.25
CA GLY A 17 0.37 -2.46 -8.84
C GLY A 17 1.57 -2.14 -7.97
N TYR A 18 2.71 -2.76 -8.23
CA TYR A 18 3.97 -2.48 -7.56
C TYR A 18 4.36 -1.00 -7.74
N ALA A 19 4.38 -0.53 -8.98
CA ALA A 19 4.74 0.86 -9.27
C ALA A 19 3.77 1.85 -8.61
N LEU A 20 2.47 1.54 -8.64
CA LEU A 20 1.45 2.39 -8.02
C LEU A 20 1.62 2.44 -6.50
N ALA A 21 1.89 1.29 -5.86
CA ALA A 21 2.10 1.23 -4.42
C ALA A 21 3.26 2.13 -3.98
N PHE A 22 4.36 2.11 -4.73
CA PHE A 22 5.52 2.97 -4.42
C PHE A 22 5.21 4.45 -4.62
N ARG A 23 4.46 4.81 -5.67
CA ARG A 23 4.06 6.20 -5.92
C ARG A 23 3.18 6.73 -4.80
N VAL A 24 2.21 5.93 -4.35
CA VAL A 24 1.35 6.31 -3.24
C VAL A 24 2.17 6.47 -1.96
N ALA A 25 3.02 5.50 -1.65
CA ALA A 25 3.82 5.51 -0.43
C ALA A 25 4.81 6.67 -0.38
N SER A 26 5.37 7.05 -1.53
CA SER A 26 6.35 8.13 -1.62
C SER A 26 5.75 9.53 -1.47
N GLY A 27 4.41 9.64 -1.46
CA GLY A 27 3.73 10.92 -1.39
C GLY A 27 3.50 11.58 -2.75
N ALA A 28 3.86 10.89 -3.85
CA ALA A 28 3.71 11.46 -5.19
C ALA A 28 2.25 11.65 -5.59
N MET A 29 1.34 10.82 -5.07
CA MET A 29 -0.07 10.85 -5.45
C MET A 29 -0.91 11.77 -4.56
N LEU A 30 -0.74 11.70 -3.25
CA LEU A 30 -1.59 12.42 -2.29
C LEU A 30 -0.87 13.58 -1.59
N GLY A 31 0.40 13.78 -1.91
CA GLY A 31 1.20 14.88 -1.38
C GLY A 31 2.20 14.42 -0.31
N PRO A 32 3.31 15.15 -0.18
CA PRO A 32 4.40 14.76 0.73
C PRO A 32 4.05 14.93 2.20
N ASP A 33 2.98 15.65 2.53
CA ASP A 33 2.57 15.91 3.90
C ASP A 33 1.43 15.00 4.36
N GLN A 34 0.94 14.11 3.49
CA GLN A 34 -0.20 13.25 3.80
C GLN A 34 0.27 11.87 4.25
N PRO A 35 0.11 11.51 5.54
CA PRO A 35 0.40 10.15 5.99
C PRO A 35 -0.53 9.13 5.35
N ILE A 36 0.01 7.96 5.02
CA ILE A 36 -0.71 6.90 4.31
C ILE A 36 -0.68 5.60 5.11
N ASN A 37 -1.84 4.96 5.24
CA ASN A 37 -1.94 3.55 5.60
C ASN A 37 -2.24 2.78 4.31
N LEU A 38 -1.30 1.97 3.88
CA LEU A 38 -1.36 1.29 2.60
C LEU A 38 -1.84 -0.15 2.77
N HIS A 39 -2.94 -0.49 2.13
CA HIS A 39 -3.50 -1.83 2.14
C HIS A 39 -3.25 -2.48 0.79
N LEU A 40 -2.47 -3.55 0.76
CA LEU A 40 -2.10 -4.25 -0.46
C LEU A 40 -2.90 -5.54 -0.57
N LEU A 41 -3.63 -5.69 -1.67
CA LEU A 41 -4.45 -6.87 -1.93
C LEU A 41 -3.91 -7.63 -3.14
N GLU A 42 -3.82 -8.95 -2.99
CA GLU A 42 -3.45 -9.83 -4.08
C GLU A 42 -4.16 -11.17 -3.93
N ILE A 43 -4.20 -11.98 -5.00
CA ILE A 43 -4.72 -13.34 -4.90
C ILE A 43 -3.76 -14.21 -4.09
N THR A 44 -4.29 -15.24 -3.45
CA THR A 44 -3.51 -16.08 -2.54
C THR A 44 -2.19 -16.61 -3.13
N PRO A 45 -2.13 -17.10 -4.38
CA PRO A 45 -0.86 -17.58 -4.93
C PRO A 45 0.19 -16.49 -5.10
N ALA A 46 -0.20 -15.22 -5.12
CA ALA A 46 0.73 -14.11 -5.28
C ALA A 46 1.20 -13.50 -3.96
N LEU A 47 0.72 -13.99 -2.82
CA LEU A 47 1.10 -13.46 -1.50
C LEU A 47 2.61 -13.48 -1.23
N PRO A 48 3.38 -14.52 -1.62
CA PRO A 48 4.82 -14.47 -1.41
C PRO A 48 5.51 -13.30 -2.09
N GLY A 49 5.06 -12.94 -3.32
CA GLY A 49 5.56 -11.76 -4.01
C GLY A 49 5.15 -10.47 -3.30
N LEU A 50 3.95 -10.45 -2.74
CA LEU A 50 3.45 -9.29 -1.99
C LEU A 50 4.28 -9.04 -0.73
N GLN A 51 4.73 -10.09 -0.06
CA GLN A 51 5.62 -9.94 1.09
C GLN A 51 6.93 -9.25 0.70
N GLY A 52 7.46 -9.56 -0.49
CA GLY A 52 8.64 -8.87 -1.02
C GLY A 52 8.39 -7.38 -1.24
N VAL A 53 7.22 -7.02 -1.73
CA VAL A 53 6.83 -5.61 -1.92
C VAL A 53 6.78 -4.89 -0.57
N VAL A 54 6.19 -5.52 0.45
CA VAL A 54 6.15 -4.95 1.80
C VAL A 54 7.56 -4.70 2.34
N MET A 55 8.46 -5.65 2.16
CA MET A 55 9.84 -5.50 2.61
C MET A 55 10.54 -4.33 1.91
N GLU A 56 10.36 -4.20 0.59
CA GLU A 56 10.94 -3.10 -0.16
C GLU A 56 10.37 -1.74 0.29
N LEU A 57 9.08 -1.64 0.53
CA LEU A 57 8.45 -0.42 1.02
C LEU A 57 9.01 -0.02 2.39
N ASN A 58 9.19 -0.98 3.28
CA ASN A 58 9.77 -0.73 4.60
C ASN A 58 11.23 -0.29 4.48
N ASP A 59 11.99 -0.88 3.57
CA ASP A 59 13.39 -0.53 3.36
C ASP A 59 13.56 0.88 2.80
N CYS A 60 12.61 1.36 2.00
CA CYS A 60 12.63 2.72 1.45
C CYS A 60 12.43 3.79 2.52
N ALA A 61 11.80 3.42 3.66
CA ALA A 61 11.57 4.33 4.78
C ALA A 61 10.89 5.64 4.37
N PHE A 62 9.83 5.55 3.55
CA PHE A 62 9.08 6.74 3.11
C PHE A 62 8.45 7.45 4.31
N PRO A 63 8.68 8.77 4.48
CA PRO A 63 8.11 9.51 5.63
C PRO A 63 6.59 9.53 5.64
N THR A 64 5.94 9.46 4.48
CA THR A 64 4.47 9.47 4.36
C THR A 64 3.84 8.10 4.63
N LEU A 65 4.63 7.02 4.56
CA LEU A 65 4.10 5.67 4.76
C LEU A 65 4.03 5.36 6.24
N ASN A 66 2.83 5.42 6.80
CA ASN A 66 2.59 5.16 8.22
C ASN A 66 2.47 3.66 8.51
N LYS A 67 1.76 2.91 7.65
CA LYS A 67 1.47 1.50 7.89
C LYS A 67 1.23 0.78 6.57
N VAL A 68 1.67 -0.48 6.49
CA VAL A 68 1.43 -1.36 5.32
C VAL A 68 0.77 -2.64 5.81
N ILE A 69 -0.32 -3.02 5.16
CA ILE A 69 -1.01 -4.28 5.39
C ILE A 69 -1.08 -5.04 4.07
N ALA A 70 -0.62 -6.29 4.07
CA ALA A 70 -0.70 -7.18 2.91
C ALA A 70 -1.70 -8.28 3.18
N THR A 71 -2.63 -8.52 2.26
CA THR A 71 -3.68 -9.50 2.46
C THR A 71 -4.18 -10.07 1.13
N ASP A 72 -4.80 -11.25 1.19
CA ASP A 72 -5.57 -11.82 0.09
C ASP A 72 -7.09 -11.71 0.33
N ASP A 73 -7.51 -11.06 1.40
CA ASP A 73 -8.92 -10.89 1.75
C ASP A 73 -9.36 -9.46 1.42
N ALA A 74 -10.26 -9.32 0.44
CA ALA A 74 -10.78 -8.03 0.01
C ALA A 74 -11.46 -7.27 1.15
N ARG A 75 -12.10 -7.98 2.08
CA ARG A 75 -12.74 -7.33 3.23
C ARG A 75 -11.74 -6.65 4.14
N VAL A 76 -10.56 -7.23 4.29
CA VAL A 76 -9.47 -6.62 5.05
C VAL A 76 -8.86 -5.44 4.29
N ALA A 77 -8.59 -5.63 3.00
CA ALA A 77 -7.96 -4.60 2.18
C ALA A 77 -8.81 -3.34 2.06
N PHE A 78 -10.12 -3.51 1.86
CA PHE A 78 -11.01 -2.37 1.62
C PHE A 78 -11.70 -1.83 2.86
N LYS A 79 -11.44 -2.41 4.04
CA LYS A 79 -12.06 -1.94 5.27
C LYS A 79 -11.66 -0.50 5.56
N ASP A 80 -12.65 0.36 5.66
CA ASP A 80 -12.47 1.79 5.99
C ASP A 80 -11.52 2.52 5.03
N CYS A 81 -11.38 2.04 3.79
CA CYS A 81 -10.52 2.69 2.81
C CYS A 81 -11.12 3.98 2.31
N ASP A 82 -10.29 5.03 2.23
CA ASP A 82 -10.67 6.32 1.68
C ASP A 82 -10.48 6.36 0.17
N VAL A 83 -9.48 5.61 -0.33
CA VAL A 83 -9.16 5.51 -1.76
C VAL A 83 -8.83 4.06 -2.08
N ALA A 84 -9.32 3.58 -3.21
CA ALA A 84 -9.05 2.21 -3.67
C ALA A 84 -8.47 2.20 -5.08
#